data_aaae95064ce80efc9af67adadcfe20a2
#
_entry.id   aaae95064ce80efc9af67adadcfe20a2
#
_cell.length_a   1.000
_cell.length_b   1.000
_cell.length_c   1.000
_cell.angle_alpha   90.00
_cell.angle_beta   90.00
_cell.angle_gamma   90.00
#
_symmetry.space_group_name_H-M   'P 1'
#
loop_
_entity.id
_entity.type
_entity.pdbx_description
1 polymer ?
#
loop_
_entity_poly.entity_id
_entity_poly.type
_entity_poly.pdbx_seq_one_letter_code
_entity_poly.pdbx_strand_id
1 'polypeptide(L)'
;ADMKKWKIVLFIALAMALIFIFSIKNSETTKTNAINIYRFEQSLFATNESKIDKDILEWKKRLGPFFESFNYEILRTNSKQENYKQELLQFVSHPDMHEAFDTLIKKYPNVDFLETELAKAFDRYNQYFLEKISPKVITYFSGFNFGVVTNDTILAIGLDYFLGKDCSFYKRLNFPEYMRLKKQKKFILPFCF
;
A
#
# COMPACT_ATOMS: atom_id res chain seq x y z
N ALA A 1 -42.08 34.94 -38.65
CA ALA A 1 -41.93 33.53 -38.18
C ALA A 1 -40.48 33.14 -37.83
N ASP A 2 -39.47 33.76 -38.45
CA ASP A 2 -38.05 33.37 -38.27
C ASP A 2 -37.39 33.86 -36.95
N MET A 3 -37.81 35.02 -36.45
CA MET A 3 -37.24 35.55 -35.20
C MET A 3 -37.53 34.70 -33.96
N LYS A 4 -38.69 34.00 -33.91
CA LYS A 4 -38.99 33.09 -32.80
C LYS A 4 -38.12 31.84 -32.85
N LYS A 5 -37.85 31.27 -34.02
CA LYS A 5 -36.97 30.09 -34.20
C LYS A 5 -35.53 30.43 -33.80
N TRP A 6 -35.05 31.60 -34.17
CA TRP A 6 -33.69 32.04 -33.84
C TRP A 6 -33.45 32.21 -32.32
N LYS A 7 -34.45 32.74 -31.61
CA LYS A 7 -34.42 32.87 -30.15
C LYS A 7 -34.37 31.51 -29.46
N ILE A 8 -35.10 30.51 -29.99
CA ILE A 8 -35.08 29.14 -29.46
C ILE A 8 -33.68 28.47 -29.68
N VAL A 9 -33.10 28.64 -30.85
CA VAL A 9 -31.75 28.12 -31.16
C VAL A 9 -30.69 28.76 -30.26
N LEU A 10 -30.77 30.08 -30.03
CA LEU A 10 -29.87 30.79 -29.13
C LEU A 10 -30.01 30.31 -27.67
N PHE A 11 -31.24 30.06 -27.23
CA PHE A 11 -31.49 29.56 -25.86
C PHE A 11 -30.94 28.14 -25.66
N ILE A 12 -31.09 27.26 -26.65
CA ILE A 12 -30.54 25.89 -26.62
C ILE A 12 -29.01 25.94 -26.64
N ALA A 13 -28.38 26.77 -27.45
CA ALA A 13 -26.94 26.94 -27.49
C ALA A 13 -26.38 27.47 -26.16
N LEU A 14 -27.06 28.42 -25.51
CA LEU A 14 -26.67 28.95 -24.20
C LEU A 14 -26.83 27.89 -23.11
N ALA A 15 -27.90 27.10 -23.13
CA ALA A 15 -28.12 26.00 -22.18
C ALA A 15 -27.04 24.91 -22.33
N MET A 16 -26.67 24.53 -23.56
CA MET A 16 -25.59 23.59 -23.82
C MET A 16 -24.24 24.14 -23.37
N ALA A 17 -23.95 25.42 -23.59
CA ALA A 17 -22.72 26.06 -23.10
C ALA A 17 -22.67 26.09 -21.58
N LEU A 18 -23.77 26.34 -20.88
CA LEU A 18 -23.85 26.29 -19.42
C LEU A 18 -23.66 24.88 -18.88
N ILE A 19 -24.25 23.86 -19.52
CA ILE A 19 -24.04 22.44 -19.17
C ILE A 19 -22.57 22.05 -19.39
N PHE A 20 -21.96 22.50 -20.48
CA PHE A 20 -20.56 22.23 -20.80
C PHE A 20 -19.60 22.91 -19.80
N ILE A 21 -19.87 24.16 -19.43
CA ILE A 21 -19.13 24.91 -18.40
C ILE A 21 -19.28 24.22 -17.02
N PHE A 22 -20.50 23.77 -16.69
CA PHE A 22 -20.77 23.06 -15.45
C PHE A 22 -20.07 21.68 -15.43
N SER A 23 -20.03 20.97 -16.56
CA SER A 23 -19.24 19.71 -16.70
C SER A 23 -17.75 19.96 -16.56
N ILE A 24 -17.20 21.04 -17.13
CA ILE A 24 -15.78 21.40 -16.98
C ILE A 24 -15.48 21.78 -15.53
N LYS A 25 -16.36 22.52 -14.87
CA LYS A 25 -16.17 22.96 -13.48
C LYS A 25 -16.26 21.81 -12.48
N ASN A 26 -17.05 20.77 -12.78
CA ASN A 26 -17.09 19.53 -11.99
C ASN A 26 -15.95 18.56 -12.33
N SER A 27 -15.16 18.84 -13.36
CA SER A 27 -13.88 18.19 -13.65
C SER A 27 -12.73 18.93 -12.95
N GLU A 28 -12.97 19.60 -11.82
CA GLU A 28 -11.88 20.01 -10.95
C GLU A 28 -11.13 18.73 -10.55
N THR A 29 -9.93 18.59 -11.09
CA THR A 29 -8.93 17.66 -10.62
C THR A 29 -8.85 17.80 -9.12
N THR A 30 -9.51 16.90 -8.41
CA THR A 30 -9.31 16.71 -6.97
C THR A 30 -7.81 16.64 -6.81
N LYS A 31 -7.20 17.63 -6.15
CA LYS A 31 -5.78 17.55 -5.76
C LYS A 31 -5.67 16.31 -4.89
N THR A 32 -5.40 15.19 -5.52
CA THR A 32 -5.19 13.93 -4.82
C THR A 32 -4.00 14.15 -3.91
N ASN A 33 -4.23 14.12 -2.61
CA ASN A 33 -3.16 14.25 -1.64
C ASN A 33 -2.14 13.15 -1.89
N ALA A 34 -0.93 13.52 -2.25
CA ALA A 34 0.14 12.57 -2.51
C ALA A 34 0.36 11.70 -1.26
N ILE A 35 0.22 10.40 -1.42
CA ILE A 35 0.53 9.42 -0.38
C ILE A 35 1.98 9.02 -0.56
N ASN A 36 2.75 9.14 0.50
CA ASN A 36 4.13 8.64 0.54
C ASN A 36 4.15 7.31 1.28
N ILE A 37 4.48 6.24 0.57
CA ILE A 37 4.56 4.89 1.11
C ILE A 37 5.98 4.62 1.61
N TYR A 38 6.10 4.33 2.92
CA TYR A 38 7.36 3.90 3.47
C TYR A 38 7.60 2.41 3.21
N ARG A 39 8.68 2.10 2.51
CA ARG A 39 9.06 0.73 2.16
C ARG A 39 9.92 0.12 3.27
N PHE A 40 9.22 -0.39 4.31
CA PHE A 40 9.89 -0.96 5.48
C PHE A 40 10.71 -2.20 5.11
N GLU A 41 10.25 -3.03 4.19
CA GLU A 41 11.00 -4.20 3.73
C GLU A 41 12.37 -3.83 3.14
N GLN A 42 12.46 -2.71 2.41
CA GLN A 42 13.75 -2.25 1.88
C GLN A 42 14.69 -1.78 2.99
N SER A 43 14.14 -1.03 3.97
CA SER A 43 14.91 -0.58 5.12
C SER A 43 15.37 -1.75 5.98
N LEU A 44 14.52 -2.76 6.16
CA LEU A 44 14.79 -3.96 6.94
C LEU A 44 15.94 -4.78 6.33
N PHE A 45 15.87 -5.10 5.04
CA PHE A 45 16.90 -5.92 4.36
C PHE A 45 18.17 -5.13 4.01
N ALA A 46 18.16 -3.79 4.15
CA ALA A 46 19.37 -2.97 4.02
C ALA A 46 20.16 -2.82 5.32
N THR A 47 19.63 -3.32 6.46
CA THR A 47 20.32 -3.25 7.75
C THR A 47 21.46 -4.25 7.84
N ASN A 48 22.37 -3.97 8.74
CA ASN A 48 23.51 -4.84 9.05
C ASN A 48 23.98 -4.58 10.49
N GLU A 49 24.96 -5.32 10.94
CA GLU A 49 25.49 -5.26 12.31
C GLU A 49 25.91 -3.84 12.74
N SER A 50 26.44 -3.03 11.81
CA SER A 50 26.89 -1.67 12.12
C SER A 50 25.74 -0.63 12.23
N LYS A 51 24.56 -0.93 11.67
CA LYS A 51 23.42 -0.02 11.59
C LYS A 51 22.24 -0.41 12.46
N ILE A 52 22.17 -1.68 12.87
CA ILE A 52 20.99 -2.28 13.50
C ILE A 52 20.44 -1.48 14.69
N ASP A 53 21.32 -0.93 15.54
CA ASP A 53 20.90 -0.17 16.70
C ASP A 53 20.16 1.13 16.32
N LYS A 54 20.70 1.85 15.36
CA LYS A 54 20.09 3.06 14.83
C LYS A 54 18.80 2.75 14.10
N ASP A 55 18.79 1.71 13.29
CA ASP A 55 17.64 1.32 12.48
C ASP A 55 16.47 0.89 13.38
N ILE A 56 16.71 0.11 14.43
CA ILE A 56 15.69 -0.28 15.42
C ILE A 56 15.04 0.96 16.06
N LEU A 57 15.84 1.95 16.47
CA LEU A 57 15.32 3.19 17.06
C LEU A 57 14.45 3.97 16.08
N GLU A 58 14.89 4.07 14.82
CA GLU A 58 14.12 4.71 13.75
C GLU A 58 12.82 3.96 13.47
N TRP A 59 12.86 2.63 13.34
CA TRP A 59 11.68 1.83 13.10
C TRP A 59 10.68 1.90 14.24
N LYS A 60 11.11 1.83 15.50
CA LYS A 60 10.23 2.02 16.66
C LYS A 60 9.50 3.38 16.60
N LYS A 61 10.23 4.46 16.28
CA LYS A 61 9.65 5.79 16.16
C LYS A 61 8.69 5.91 14.98
N ARG A 62 9.06 5.33 13.83
CA ARG A 62 8.32 5.49 12.56
C ARG A 62 7.10 4.60 12.47
N LEU A 63 7.22 3.36 12.91
CA LEU A 63 6.19 2.32 12.79
C LEU A 63 5.33 2.18 14.06
N GLY A 64 5.79 2.72 15.20
CA GLY A 64 5.04 2.66 16.45
C GLY A 64 4.64 1.24 16.85
N PRO A 65 3.38 1.01 17.27
CA PRO A 65 2.90 -0.31 17.68
C PRO A 65 3.01 -1.39 16.60
N PHE A 66 2.97 -1.02 15.32
CA PHE A 66 3.15 -1.99 14.23
C PHE A 66 4.49 -2.69 14.29
N PHE A 67 5.57 -2.00 14.72
CA PHE A 67 6.88 -2.62 14.81
C PHE A 67 6.92 -3.78 15.82
N GLU A 68 6.25 -3.64 16.95
CA GLU A 68 6.16 -4.72 17.94
C GLU A 68 5.28 -5.88 17.42
N SER A 69 4.19 -5.56 16.72
CA SER A 69 3.37 -6.58 16.06
C SER A 69 4.17 -7.35 15.01
N PHE A 70 4.99 -6.65 14.20
CA PHE A 70 5.88 -7.27 13.22
C PHE A 70 6.88 -8.20 13.89
N ASN A 71 7.52 -7.77 14.98
CA ASN A 71 8.46 -8.59 15.71
C ASN A 71 7.81 -9.88 16.25
N TYR A 72 6.61 -9.75 16.81
CA TYR A 72 5.89 -10.88 17.38
C TYR A 72 5.36 -11.85 16.30
N GLU A 73 4.71 -11.32 15.26
CA GLU A 73 4.01 -12.14 14.27
C GLU A 73 4.94 -12.70 13.18
N ILE A 74 5.97 -11.94 12.79
CA ILE A 74 6.86 -12.31 11.67
C ILE A 74 8.19 -12.88 12.17
N LEU A 75 8.89 -12.14 13.04
CA LEU A 75 10.16 -12.57 13.57
C LEU A 75 10.01 -13.62 14.69
N ARG A 76 8.81 -13.75 15.27
CA ARG A 76 8.54 -14.65 16.42
C ARG A 76 9.41 -14.33 17.63
N THR A 77 9.74 -13.07 17.82
CA THR A 77 10.58 -12.56 18.89
C THR A 77 9.99 -11.30 19.52
N ASN A 78 10.63 -10.78 20.53
CA ASN A 78 10.23 -9.57 21.24
C ASN A 78 11.43 -8.61 21.30
N SER A 79 11.19 -7.34 20.95
CA SER A 79 12.23 -6.31 20.92
C SER A 79 12.93 -6.05 22.28
N LYS A 80 12.41 -6.62 23.38
CA LYS A 80 12.99 -6.54 24.73
C LYS A 80 13.90 -7.72 25.08
N GLN A 81 13.95 -8.77 24.24
CA GLN A 81 14.80 -9.92 24.49
C GLN A 81 16.28 -9.56 24.23
N GLU A 82 17.17 -10.18 25.01
CA GLU A 82 18.60 -9.91 24.91
C GLU A 82 19.19 -10.29 23.54
N ASN A 83 18.70 -11.38 22.95
CA ASN A 83 19.13 -11.90 21.65
C ASN A 83 18.38 -11.28 20.45
N TYR A 84 17.48 -10.31 20.67
CA TYR A 84 16.62 -9.74 19.64
C TYR A 84 17.38 -9.25 18.39
N LYS A 85 18.49 -8.54 18.59
CA LYS A 85 19.30 -8.02 17.46
C LYS A 85 19.89 -9.16 16.63
N GLN A 86 20.34 -10.20 17.29
CA GLN A 86 20.90 -11.38 16.63
C GLN A 86 19.83 -12.10 15.81
N GLU A 87 18.63 -12.30 16.37
CA GLU A 87 17.52 -12.92 15.67
C GLU A 87 17.08 -12.10 14.45
N LEU A 88 17.03 -10.78 14.58
CA LEU A 88 16.71 -9.90 13.47
C LEU A 88 17.78 -9.96 12.37
N LEU A 89 19.06 -9.91 12.73
CA LEU A 89 20.17 -10.06 11.77
C LEU A 89 20.16 -11.44 11.10
N GLN A 90 19.87 -12.49 11.86
CA GLN A 90 19.74 -13.84 11.32
C GLN A 90 18.57 -13.93 10.31
N PHE A 91 17.43 -13.30 10.62
CA PHE A 91 16.29 -13.25 9.71
C PHE A 91 16.65 -12.57 8.39
N VAL A 92 17.23 -11.37 8.43
CA VAL A 92 17.56 -10.63 7.20
C VAL A 92 18.72 -11.22 6.42
N SER A 93 19.62 -11.98 7.05
CA SER A 93 20.74 -12.66 6.40
C SER A 93 20.42 -14.08 5.93
N HIS A 94 19.24 -14.62 6.27
CA HIS A 94 18.87 -15.97 5.88
C HIS A 94 18.72 -16.11 4.35
N PRO A 95 19.33 -17.09 3.70
CA PRO A 95 19.31 -17.22 2.24
C PRO A 95 17.90 -17.25 1.64
N ASP A 96 16.97 -18.01 2.25
CA ASP A 96 15.59 -18.09 1.76
C ASP A 96 14.85 -16.75 1.88
N MET A 97 15.14 -15.96 2.92
CA MET A 97 14.54 -14.64 3.10
C MET A 97 15.09 -13.65 2.06
N HIS A 98 16.39 -13.72 1.76
CA HIS A 98 17.00 -12.94 0.68
C HIS A 98 16.42 -13.30 -0.69
N GLU A 99 16.30 -14.59 -1.03
CA GLU A 99 15.70 -15.04 -2.29
C GLU A 99 14.27 -14.52 -2.43
N ALA A 100 13.49 -14.56 -1.34
CA ALA A 100 12.12 -14.06 -1.31
C ALA A 100 12.07 -12.54 -1.45
N PHE A 101 12.96 -11.81 -0.75
CA PHE A 101 13.07 -10.36 -0.86
C PHE A 101 13.49 -9.91 -2.26
N ASP A 102 14.48 -10.57 -2.88
CA ASP A 102 14.91 -10.29 -4.26
C ASP A 102 13.75 -10.49 -5.25
N THR A 103 12.96 -11.55 -5.06
CA THR A 103 11.75 -11.79 -5.85
C THR A 103 10.72 -10.68 -5.67
N LEU A 104 10.55 -10.18 -4.43
CA LEU A 104 9.66 -9.08 -4.12
C LEU A 104 10.13 -7.79 -4.82
N ILE A 105 11.41 -7.41 -4.68
CA ILE A 105 11.97 -6.19 -5.30
C ILE A 105 11.91 -6.26 -6.82
N LYS A 106 12.18 -7.42 -7.41
CA LYS A 106 12.03 -7.65 -8.85
C LYS A 106 10.58 -7.45 -9.33
N LYS A 107 9.60 -7.86 -8.52
CA LYS A 107 8.17 -7.70 -8.82
C LYS A 107 7.68 -6.28 -8.58
N TYR A 108 8.17 -5.62 -7.53
CA TYR A 108 7.79 -4.30 -7.08
C TYR A 108 9.01 -3.38 -6.92
N PRO A 109 9.68 -2.99 -8.04
CA PRO A 109 10.83 -2.09 -7.97
C PRO A 109 10.45 -0.71 -7.40
N ASN A 110 9.22 -0.27 -7.67
CA ASN A 110 8.57 0.89 -7.05
C ASN A 110 7.13 0.57 -6.66
N VAL A 111 6.49 1.49 -5.96
CA VAL A 111 5.10 1.39 -5.49
C VAL A 111 4.23 2.57 -5.95
N ASP A 112 4.64 3.32 -6.97
CA ASP A 112 3.96 4.51 -7.49
C ASP A 112 2.50 4.23 -7.88
N PHE A 113 2.26 3.03 -8.44
CA PHE A 113 0.90 2.58 -8.75
C PHE A 113 0.02 2.52 -7.50
N LEU A 114 0.60 2.08 -6.37
CA LEU A 114 -0.12 1.91 -5.12
C LEU A 114 -0.37 3.26 -4.45
N GLU A 115 0.59 4.18 -4.50
CA GLU A 115 0.42 5.56 -4.05
C GLU A 115 -0.73 6.24 -4.78
N THR A 116 -0.76 6.10 -6.11
CA THR A 116 -1.82 6.65 -6.96
C THR A 116 -3.20 6.06 -6.66
N GLU A 117 -3.29 4.74 -6.56
CA GLU A 117 -4.58 4.07 -6.35
C GLU A 117 -5.12 4.28 -4.92
N LEU A 118 -4.26 4.24 -3.91
CA LEU A 118 -4.65 4.53 -2.53
C LEU A 118 -5.08 5.98 -2.34
N ALA A 119 -4.37 6.94 -2.96
CA ALA A 119 -4.75 8.34 -2.91
C ALA A 119 -6.18 8.55 -3.43
N LYS A 120 -6.51 7.96 -4.60
CA LYS A 120 -7.88 8.01 -5.14
C LYS A 120 -8.90 7.32 -4.23
N ALA A 121 -8.53 6.19 -3.63
CA ALA A 121 -9.42 5.43 -2.75
C ALA A 121 -9.70 6.20 -1.45
N PHE A 122 -8.68 6.80 -0.81
CA PHE A 122 -8.87 7.62 0.38
C PHE A 122 -9.65 8.91 0.09
N ASP A 123 -9.40 9.57 -1.05
CA ASP A 123 -10.19 10.74 -1.46
C ASP A 123 -11.68 10.36 -1.59
N ARG A 124 -11.95 9.21 -2.22
CA ARG A 124 -13.33 8.71 -2.34
C ARG A 124 -13.92 8.36 -0.98
N TYR A 125 -13.20 7.65 -0.12
CA TYR A 125 -13.61 7.32 1.24
C TYR A 125 -13.98 8.59 2.01
N ASN A 126 -13.12 9.60 2.00
CA ASN A 126 -13.30 10.87 2.71
C ASN A 126 -14.47 11.73 2.17
N GLN A 127 -15.01 11.42 0.97
CA GLN A 127 -16.26 12.06 0.47
C GLN A 127 -17.52 11.47 1.11
N TYR A 128 -17.49 10.20 1.50
CA TYR A 128 -18.66 9.50 2.05
C TYR A 128 -18.66 9.44 3.58
N PHE A 129 -17.51 9.57 4.22
CA PHE A 129 -17.37 9.47 5.66
C PHE A 129 -16.88 10.79 6.25
N LEU A 130 -17.57 11.23 7.33
CA LEU A 130 -17.27 12.51 8.00
C LEU A 130 -15.90 12.50 8.70
N GLU A 131 -15.48 11.33 9.17
CA GLU A 131 -14.16 11.13 9.75
C GLU A 131 -13.14 10.90 8.64
N LYS A 132 -12.31 11.90 8.40
CA LYS A 132 -11.24 11.81 7.41
C LYS A 132 -10.14 10.90 7.93
N ILE A 133 -9.96 9.76 7.27
CA ILE A 133 -8.87 8.84 7.56
C ILE A 133 -7.69 9.18 6.63
N SER A 134 -6.51 9.31 7.21
CA SER A 134 -5.25 9.41 6.48
C SER A 134 -4.19 8.58 7.22
N PRO A 135 -4.27 7.25 7.17
CA PRO A 135 -3.29 6.39 7.83
C PRO A 135 -1.93 6.54 7.17
N LYS A 136 -0.87 6.32 7.94
CA LYS A 136 0.46 6.12 7.35
C LYS A 136 0.45 4.81 6.57
N VAL A 137 0.81 4.88 5.31
CA VAL A 137 0.92 3.67 4.49
C VAL A 137 2.35 3.18 4.49
N ILE A 138 2.50 1.88 4.76
CA ILE A 138 3.79 1.21 4.71
C ILE A 138 3.69 -0.07 3.89
N THR A 139 4.78 -0.47 3.25
CA THR A 139 4.93 -1.83 2.74
C THR A 139 5.91 -2.59 3.63
N TYR A 140 5.76 -3.91 3.70
CA TYR A 140 6.62 -4.74 4.53
C TYR A 140 6.74 -6.16 3.96
N PHE A 141 7.69 -6.92 4.48
CA PHE A 141 7.84 -8.34 4.20
C PHE A 141 7.11 -9.13 5.29
N SER A 142 6.08 -9.88 4.91
CA SER A 142 5.18 -10.58 5.84
C SER A 142 5.54 -12.05 6.08
N GLY A 143 6.57 -12.57 5.40
CA GLY A 143 6.83 -14.01 5.38
C GLY A 143 5.70 -14.80 4.71
N PHE A 144 5.02 -14.20 3.74
CA PHE A 144 3.86 -14.73 2.98
C PHE A 144 2.57 -14.94 3.80
N ASN A 145 2.54 -14.48 5.06
CA ASN A 145 1.42 -14.75 5.99
C ASN A 145 0.30 -13.73 5.88
N PHE A 146 0.64 -12.43 5.74
CA PHE A 146 -0.34 -11.35 5.82
C PHE A 146 -0.32 -10.49 4.57
N GLY A 147 -1.49 -10.28 3.94
CA GLY A 147 -1.63 -9.37 2.80
C GLY A 147 -1.73 -7.92 3.24
N VAL A 148 -2.63 -7.64 4.19
CA VAL A 148 -2.85 -6.30 4.73
C VAL A 148 -3.09 -6.40 6.22
N VAL A 149 -2.48 -5.49 6.96
CA VAL A 149 -2.71 -5.28 8.39
C VAL A 149 -3.01 -3.79 8.60
N THR A 150 -4.05 -3.50 9.34
CA THR A 150 -4.45 -2.11 9.62
C THR A 150 -4.69 -1.91 11.10
N ASN A 151 -4.43 -0.70 11.56
CA ASN A 151 -4.86 -0.17 12.83
C ASN A 151 -5.27 1.31 12.63
N ASP A 152 -5.64 2.02 13.68
CA ASP A 152 -6.13 3.40 13.61
C ASP A 152 -5.16 4.37 12.93
N THR A 153 -3.88 4.05 12.84
CA THR A 153 -2.81 4.96 12.38
C THR A 153 -2.02 4.46 11.19
N ILE A 154 -2.03 3.16 10.93
CA ILE A 154 -1.18 2.52 9.90
C ILE A 154 -2.01 1.56 9.04
N LEU A 155 -1.77 1.64 7.73
CA LEU A 155 -2.12 0.63 6.74
C LEU A 155 -0.82 -0.03 6.26
N ALA A 156 -0.60 -1.27 6.66
CA ALA A 156 0.58 -2.05 6.31
C ALA A 156 0.25 -3.12 5.25
N ILE A 157 1.01 -3.14 4.17
CA ILE A 157 0.78 -4.00 3.00
C ILE A 157 1.96 -4.96 2.84
N GLY A 158 1.72 -6.24 3.04
CA GLY A 158 2.70 -7.31 2.82
C GLY A 158 2.84 -7.62 1.34
N LEU A 159 3.82 -7.00 0.68
CA LEU A 159 3.96 -7.13 -0.77
C LEU A 159 4.33 -8.55 -1.22
N ASP A 160 5.05 -9.30 -0.40
CA ASP A 160 5.37 -10.72 -0.62
C ASP A 160 4.12 -11.61 -0.67
N TYR A 161 3.01 -11.18 -0.08
CA TYR A 161 1.72 -11.86 -0.21
C TYR A 161 1.11 -11.74 -1.61
N PHE A 162 1.54 -10.79 -2.45
CA PHE A 162 0.93 -10.47 -3.74
C PHE A 162 1.86 -10.65 -4.95
N LEU A 163 2.81 -11.59 -4.88
CA LEU A 163 3.80 -11.82 -5.93
C LEU A 163 3.23 -12.44 -7.23
N GLY A 164 2.01 -12.94 -7.19
CA GLY A 164 1.32 -13.56 -8.32
C GLY A 164 1.03 -15.04 -8.08
N LYS A 165 -0.06 -15.55 -8.66
CA LYS A 165 -0.55 -16.93 -8.44
C LYS A 165 0.49 -18.02 -8.71
N ASP A 166 1.42 -17.76 -9.63
CA ASP A 166 2.41 -18.75 -10.09
C ASP A 166 3.76 -18.63 -9.36
N CYS A 167 3.86 -17.76 -8.35
CA CYS A 167 5.05 -17.58 -7.54
C CYS A 167 5.53 -18.92 -6.95
N SER A 168 6.80 -19.24 -7.16
CA SER A 168 7.42 -20.51 -6.72
C SER A 168 7.36 -20.71 -5.21
N PHE A 169 7.50 -19.62 -4.43
CA PHE A 169 7.40 -19.68 -2.98
C PHE A 169 6.05 -20.20 -2.50
N TYR A 170 4.94 -19.79 -3.14
CA TYR A 170 3.61 -20.27 -2.74
C TYR A 170 3.45 -21.77 -2.97
N LYS A 171 4.10 -22.32 -4.02
CA LYS A 171 4.12 -23.76 -4.27
C LYS A 171 4.99 -24.48 -3.25
N ARG A 172 6.18 -23.95 -2.96
CA ARG A 172 7.11 -24.49 -1.94
C ARG A 172 6.46 -24.52 -0.54
N LEU A 173 5.64 -23.51 -0.22
CA LEU A 173 4.88 -23.39 1.03
C LEU A 173 3.54 -24.13 1.00
N ASN A 174 3.25 -24.90 -0.06
CA ASN A 174 2.03 -25.69 -0.21
C ASN A 174 0.72 -24.87 -0.13
N PHE A 175 0.73 -23.60 -0.58
CA PHE A 175 -0.50 -22.85 -0.66
C PHE A 175 -1.45 -23.44 -1.70
N PRO A 176 -2.70 -23.77 -1.34
CA PRO A 176 -3.71 -24.26 -2.26
C PRO A 176 -3.96 -23.28 -3.42
N GLU A 177 -4.37 -23.79 -4.57
CA GLU A 177 -4.59 -22.97 -5.76
C GLU A 177 -5.58 -21.83 -5.53
N TYR A 178 -6.71 -22.10 -4.85
CA TYR A 178 -7.72 -21.09 -4.57
C TYR A 178 -7.18 -19.91 -3.73
N MET A 179 -6.20 -20.15 -2.84
CA MET A 179 -5.52 -19.09 -2.10
C MET A 179 -4.57 -18.32 -3.00
N ARG A 180 -3.81 -19.01 -3.86
CA ARG A 180 -2.86 -18.38 -4.79
C ARG A 180 -3.54 -17.45 -5.79
N LEU A 181 -4.78 -17.76 -6.19
CA LEU A 181 -5.58 -16.93 -7.08
C LEU A 181 -5.81 -15.51 -6.53
N LYS A 182 -5.86 -15.35 -5.21
CA LYS A 182 -6.01 -14.05 -4.53
C LYS A 182 -4.68 -13.34 -4.25
N LYS A 183 -3.55 -14.03 -4.38
CA LYS A 183 -2.21 -13.50 -4.11
C LYS A 183 -1.60 -12.77 -5.33
N GLN A 184 -2.35 -11.85 -5.93
CA GLN A 184 -1.96 -11.12 -7.14
C GLN A 184 -2.06 -9.61 -6.93
N LYS A 185 -1.23 -8.82 -7.61
CA LYS A 185 -1.19 -7.35 -7.56
C LYS A 185 -2.57 -6.68 -7.58
N LYS A 186 -3.49 -7.16 -8.43
CA LYS A 186 -4.84 -6.60 -8.59
C LYS A 186 -5.71 -6.69 -7.33
N PHE A 187 -5.33 -7.55 -6.38
CA PHE A 187 -6.06 -7.72 -5.13
C PHE A 187 -5.50 -6.87 -3.98
N ILE A 188 -4.37 -6.18 -4.15
CA ILE A 188 -3.82 -5.34 -3.07
C ILE A 188 -4.87 -4.32 -2.61
N LEU A 189 -5.39 -3.52 -3.52
CA LEU A 189 -6.35 -2.47 -3.18
C LEU A 189 -7.66 -3.01 -2.58
N PRO A 190 -8.31 -4.07 -3.15
CA PRO A 190 -9.47 -4.69 -2.53
C PRO A 190 -9.24 -5.26 -1.12
N PHE A 191 -8.01 -5.58 -0.74
CA PHE A 191 -7.68 -6.03 0.61
C PHE A 191 -7.51 -4.87 1.60
N CYS A 192 -7.35 -3.62 1.12
CA CYS A 192 -7.19 -2.43 1.95
C CYS A 192 -8.52 -1.83 2.39
N PHE A 193 -9.63 -2.19 1.74
CA PHE A 193 -10.99 -1.67 1.95
C PHE A 193 -12.01 -2.80 1.97
#